data_9020d92ea56172d99b7bf45584a52dd0
#
_entry.id   9020d92ea56172d99b7bf45584a52dd0
#
_cell.length_a   1.000
_cell.length_b   1.000
_cell.length_c   1.000
_cell.angle_alpha   90.00
_cell.angle_beta   90.00
_cell.angle_gamma   90.00
#
_symmetry.space_group_name_H-M   'P 1'
#
loop_
_entity.id
_entity.type
_entity.pdbx_description
1 polymer ?
#
loop_
_entity_poly.entity_id
_entity_poly.type
_entity_poly.pdbx_seq_one_letter_code
_entity_poly.pdbx_strand_id
1 'polypeptide(L)'
;MPFAQKDARFGCDCKPPDGKPNLRTKTHKNYLSRNEGLTMKLVVAIIKPFKLDEVRQALTAIGVHGMTVTEVKGYGRQKGHTEIYRGAEYVVNFLPKLRIEIAVASDLADRAVSVIESSARTGQIGDGKIFVTPIDHALRIRTGETDSDAL
;
A
#
# COMPACT_ATOMS: atom_id res chain seq x y z
N MET A 1 36.06 45.54 -1.71
CA MET A 1 36.67 44.37 -1.04
C MET A 1 35.75 43.21 -1.21
N PRO A 2 36.08 42.18 -2.00
CA PRO A 2 35.19 41.02 -2.22
C PRO A 2 35.49 39.92 -1.20
N PHE A 3 34.43 39.39 -0.59
CA PHE A 3 34.48 38.23 0.27
C PHE A 3 34.61 36.96 -0.59
N ALA A 4 35.68 36.22 -0.37
CA ALA A 4 35.94 34.94 -1.03
C ALA A 4 35.12 33.82 -0.36
N GLN A 5 34.34 33.14 -1.18
CA GLN A 5 33.59 31.92 -0.84
C GLN A 5 34.56 30.74 -0.86
N LYS A 6 34.78 30.07 0.30
CA LYS A 6 35.61 28.86 0.40
C LYS A 6 34.71 27.64 0.19
N ASP A 7 34.91 26.97 -0.94
CA ASP A 7 34.41 25.61 -1.18
C ASP A 7 35.05 24.61 -0.21
N ALA A 8 34.26 24.05 0.69
CA ALA A 8 34.66 22.91 1.52
C ALA A 8 34.15 21.62 0.86
N ARG A 9 35.00 21.00 0.02
CA ARG A 9 34.82 19.61 -0.41
C ARG A 9 35.22 18.70 0.74
N PHE A 10 34.26 18.15 1.44
CA PHE A 10 34.47 17.01 2.35
C PHE A 10 34.32 15.72 1.56
N GLY A 11 35.39 15.26 0.96
CA GLY A 11 35.56 13.89 0.52
C GLY A 11 36.05 13.06 1.71
N CYS A 12 35.16 12.32 2.35
CA CYS A 12 35.55 11.33 3.36
C CYS A 12 35.75 9.97 2.67
N ASP A 13 36.97 9.74 2.15
CA ASP A 13 37.46 8.43 1.76
C ASP A 13 37.81 7.63 3.02
N CYS A 14 36.79 7.08 3.68
CA CYS A 14 36.97 6.10 4.73
C CYS A 14 37.25 4.72 4.13
N LYS A 15 38.48 4.39 3.85
CA LYS A 15 38.93 3.04 3.53
C LYS A 15 38.93 2.19 4.82
N PRO A 16 38.20 1.05 4.89
CA PRO A 16 38.23 0.20 6.07
C PRO A 16 39.63 -0.45 6.24
N PRO A 17 40.11 -0.62 7.46
CA PRO A 17 41.50 -1.06 7.74
C PRO A 17 41.79 -2.53 7.40
N ASP A 18 40.84 -3.37 7.03
CA ASP A 18 41.00 -4.83 7.01
C ASP A 18 40.81 -5.51 5.65
N GLY A 19 40.88 -4.82 4.54
CA GLY A 19 40.90 -5.45 3.22
C GLY A 19 39.67 -6.38 2.88
N LYS A 20 38.67 -6.45 3.74
CA LYS A 20 37.47 -7.26 3.50
C LYS A 20 36.51 -6.52 2.57
N PRO A 21 36.00 -7.17 1.53
CA PRO A 21 35.04 -6.51 0.63
C PRO A 21 33.80 -6.10 1.39
N ASN A 22 33.42 -4.83 1.25
CA ASN A 22 32.27 -4.22 1.89
C ASN A 22 30.99 -4.99 1.49
N LEU A 23 30.43 -5.77 2.42
CA LEU A 23 29.21 -6.57 2.18
C LEU A 23 27.99 -5.72 1.75
N ARG A 24 28.02 -4.41 2.00
CA ARG A 24 26.92 -3.49 1.65
C ARG A 24 26.75 -3.27 0.14
N THR A 25 27.83 -3.38 -0.64
CA THR A 25 27.77 -3.12 -2.08
C THR A 25 27.32 -4.31 -2.93
N LYS A 26 27.45 -5.55 -2.40
CA LYS A 26 26.98 -6.75 -3.11
C LYS A 26 25.47 -6.95 -3.01
N THR A 27 24.85 -6.53 -1.90
CA THR A 27 23.40 -6.66 -1.68
C THR A 27 22.60 -5.75 -2.62
N HIS A 28 23.09 -4.53 -2.89
CA HIS A 28 22.33 -3.56 -3.70
C HIS A 28 22.38 -3.85 -5.22
N LYS A 29 23.46 -4.42 -5.73
CA LYS A 29 23.55 -4.79 -7.16
C LYS A 29 22.79 -6.06 -7.52
N ASN A 30 22.66 -7.03 -6.60
CA ASN A 30 21.86 -8.23 -6.81
C ASN A 30 20.35 -7.97 -6.67
N TYR A 31 19.96 -6.83 -6.09
CA TYR A 31 18.57 -6.46 -5.91
C TYR A 31 17.90 -5.99 -7.22
N LEU A 32 18.63 -5.23 -8.04
CA LEU A 32 18.11 -4.67 -9.27
C LEU A 32 18.03 -5.66 -10.44
N SER A 33 18.77 -6.78 -10.40
CA SER A 33 18.83 -7.74 -11.50
C SER A 33 17.84 -8.90 -11.40
N ARG A 34 17.06 -9.02 -10.29
CA ARG A 34 16.05 -10.09 -10.11
C ARG A 34 14.63 -9.70 -10.51
N ASN A 35 14.39 -8.42 -10.78
CA ASN A 35 13.02 -7.91 -10.96
C ASN A 35 12.54 -7.81 -12.41
N GLU A 36 13.23 -8.42 -13.38
CA GLU A 36 12.80 -8.40 -14.77
C GLU A 36 11.73 -9.47 -15.10
N GLY A 37 10.77 -9.74 -14.21
CA GLY A 37 9.72 -10.71 -14.56
C GLY A 37 8.53 -10.84 -13.61
N LEU A 38 8.70 -10.56 -12.32
CA LEU A 38 7.59 -10.68 -11.37
C LEU A 38 7.40 -9.34 -10.61
N THR A 39 6.60 -8.48 -11.18
CA THR A 39 6.16 -7.28 -10.48
C THR A 39 4.99 -7.64 -9.55
N MET A 40 5.14 -7.31 -8.28
CA MET A 40 4.05 -7.39 -7.30
C MET A 40 3.22 -6.10 -7.33
N LYS A 41 1.97 -6.18 -6.93
CA LYS A 41 1.07 -5.05 -6.83
C LYS A 41 0.46 -4.96 -5.45
N LEU A 42 0.40 -3.73 -4.93
CA LEU A 42 -0.41 -3.38 -3.77
C LEU A 42 -1.76 -2.88 -4.30
N VAL A 43 -2.82 -3.58 -3.97
CA VAL A 43 -4.19 -3.16 -4.25
C VAL A 43 -4.76 -2.58 -2.96
N VAL A 44 -5.11 -1.30 -3.00
CA VAL A 44 -5.72 -0.57 -1.89
C VAL A 44 -7.15 -0.25 -2.25
N ALA A 45 -8.11 -0.72 -1.48
CA ALA A 45 -9.52 -0.45 -1.70
C ALA A 45 -10.14 0.30 -0.52
N ILE A 46 -10.83 1.40 -0.79
CA ILE A 46 -11.64 2.12 0.19
C ILE A 46 -13.09 1.71 -0.03
N ILE A 47 -13.71 1.07 0.95
CA ILE A 47 -15.06 0.50 0.82
C ILE A 47 -15.99 0.93 1.95
N LYS A 48 -17.29 0.65 1.79
CA LYS A 48 -18.28 0.77 2.86
C LYS A 48 -18.05 -0.33 3.91
N PRO A 49 -18.17 -0.05 5.24
CA PRO A 49 -17.84 -1.04 6.27
C PRO A 49 -18.63 -2.35 6.16
N PHE A 50 -19.92 -2.29 5.84
CA PHE A 50 -20.78 -3.46 5.75
C PHE A 50 -20.47 -4.39 4.55
N LYS A 51 -19.57 -3.97 3.65
CA LYS A 51 -19.13 -4.77 2.50
C LYS A 51 -17.87 -5.62 2.77
N LEU A 52 -17.28 -5.50 3.96
CA LEU A 52 -16.02 -6.16 4.28
C LEU A 52 -16.10 -7.69 4.12
N ASP A 53 -17.12 -8.32 4.68
CA ASP A 53 -17.22 -9.78 4.66
C ASP A 53 -17.40 -10.35 3.25
N GLU A 54 -18.21 -9.70 2.42
CA GLU A 54 -18.40 -10.08 1.02
C GLU A 54 -17.07 -9.99 0.24
N VAL A 55 -16.34 -8.87 0.40
CA VAL A 55 -15.04 -8.67 -0.25
C VAL A 55 -14.02 -9.69 0.23
N ARG A 56 -13.93 -9.94 1.54
CA ARG A 56 -13.02 -10.93 2.11
C ARG A 56 -13.27 -12.33 1.56
N GLN A 57 -14.52 -12.77 1.53
CA GLN A 57 -14.90 -14.09 1.00
C GLN A 57 -14.53 -14.22 -0.48
N ALA A 58 -14.82 -13.18 -1.26
CA ALA A 58 -14.56 -13.16 -2.70
C ALA A 58 -13.03 -13.17 -3.00
N LEU A 59 -12.22 -12.45 -2.22
CA LEU A 59 -10.76 -12.48 -2.32
C LEU A 59 -10.18 -13.83 -1.94
N THR A 60 -10.69 -14.44 -0.87
CA THR A 60 -10.27 -15.81 -0.46
C THR A 60 -10.56 -16.83 -1.56
N ALA A 61 -11.69 -16.72 -2.26
CA ALA A 61 -12.07 -17.62 -3.34
C ALA A 61 -11.13 -17.60 -4.55
N ILE A 62 -10.37 -16.51 -4.73
CA ILE A 62 -9.36 -16.39 -5.79
C ILE A 62 -7.92 -16.67 -5.29
N GLY A 63 -7.76 -17.11 -4.03
CA GLY A 63 -6.47 -17.47 -3.45
C GLY A 63 -5.75 -16.34 -2.70
N VAL A 64 -6.39 -15.18 -2.50
CA VAL A 64 -5.82 -14.10 -1.69
C VAL A 64 -6.18 -14.34 -0.22
N HIS A 65 -5.19 -14.72 0.60
CA HIS A 65 -5.37 -15.02 2.02
C HIS A 65 -4.86 -13.93 2.96
N GLY A 66 -3.92 -13.08 2.48
CA GLY A 66 -3.36 -11.96 3.25
C GLY A 66 -4.11 -10.66 2.97
N MET A 67 -4.68 -10.04 4.01
CA MET A 67 -5.39 -8.77 3.89
C MET A 67 -5.21 -7.95 5.16
N THR A 68 -4.90 -6.67 5.00
CA THR A 68 -4.87 -5.69 6.09
C THR A 68 -6.10 -4.79 5.99
N VAL A 69 -6.77 -4.56 7.11
CA VAL A 69 -7.95 -3.70 7.19
C VAL A 69 -7.72 -2.59 8.20
N THR A 70 -8.00 -1.37 7.79
CA THR A 70 -7.88 -0.17 8.63
C THR A 70 -9.18 0.63 8.58
N GLU A 71 -9.69 1.04 9.74
CA GLU A 71 -10.81 1.97 9.80
C GLU A 71 -10.35 3.37 9.40
N VAL A 72 -11.06 3.99 8.49
CA VAL A 72 -10.77 5.33 7.99
C VAL A 72 -12.03 6.17 7.91
N LYS A 73 -11.86 7.48 7.85
CA LYS A 73 -12.96 8.41 7.62
C LYS A 73 -12.83 9.01 6.23
N GLY A 74 -13.87 8.88 5.42
CA GLY A 74 -13.90 9.39 4.06
C GLY A 74 -14.74 10.65 3.93
N TYR A 75 -14.20 11.64 3.20
CA TYR A 75 -14.94 12.81 2.74
C TYR A 75 -15.08 12.77 1.22
N GLY A 76 -16.26 13.04 0.70
CA GLY A 76 -16.49 12.97 -0.75
C GLY A 76 -17.85 13.52 -1.18
N ARG A 77 -18.25 13.21 -2.43
CA ARG A 77 -19.50 13.71 -3.03
C ARG A 77 -20.78 13.32 -2.29
N GLN A 78 -20.71 12.31 -1.42
CA GLN A 78 -21.84 11.85 -0.61
C GLN A 78 -22.29 12.86 0.44
N LYS A 79 -21.71 14.05 0.54
CA LYS A 79 -21.97 15.07 1.57
C LYS A 79 -22.32 14.43 2.93
N GLY A 80 -21.78 14.92 4.02
CA GLY A 80 -22.12 14.42 5.35
C GLY A 80 -23.64 14.46 5.57
N HIS A 81 -24.12 13.74 6.55
CA HIS A 81 -25.51 13.84 7.04
C HIS A 81 -25.51 14.68 8.31
N THR A 82 -26.67 15.30 8.57
CA THR A 82 -26.87 16.02 9.82
C THR A 82 -27.31 15.03 10.89
N GLU A 83 -26.59 14.97 12.00
CA GLU A 83 -27.00 14.22 13.18
C GLU A 83 -27.58 15.18 14.21
N ILE A 84 -28.70 14.81 14.86
CA ILE A 84 -29.28 15.56 15.93
C ILE A 84 -28.90 14.91 17.26
N TYR A 85 -28.11 15.59 18.06
CA TYR A 85 -27.77 15.14 19.40
C TYR A 85 -28.20 16.18 20.42
N ARG A 86 -29.08 15.78 21.36
CA ARG A 86 -29.65 16.64 22.39
C ARG A 86 -30.25 17.94 21.86
N GLY A 87 -30.90 17.89 20.68
CA GLY A 87 -31.56 19.06 20.07
C GLY A 87 -30.61 20.00 19.31
N ALA A 88 -29.33 19.71 19.22
CA ALA A 88 -28.37 20.44 18.41
C ALA A 88 -28.05 19.65 17.11
N GLU A 89 -28.01 20.34 15.99
CA GLU A 89 -27.64 19.76 14.69
C GLU A 89 -26.13 19.80 14.51
N TYR A 90 -25.55 18.62 14.21
CA TYR A 90 -24.13 18.48 13.89
C TYR A 90 -23.98 17.99 12.44
N VAL A 91 -23.23 18.74 11.63
CA VAL A 91 -22.91 18.32 10.26
C VAL A 91 -21.75 17.33 10.32
N VAL A 92 -22.04 16.06 10.07
CA VAL A 92 -21.02 15.01 9.95
C VAL A 92 -20.47 15.03 8.53
N ASN A 93 -19.32 15.65 8.33
CA ASN A 93 -18.68 15.76 7.02
C ASN A 93 -17.91 14.50 6.61
N PHE A 94 -17.50 13.68 7.59
CA PHE A 94 -16.71 12.47 7.37
C PHE A 94 -17.51 11.23 7.69
N LEU A 95 -17.60 10.31 6.74
CA LEU A 95 -18.28 9.03 6.90
C LEU A 95 -17.29 7.89 7.18
N PRO A 96 -17.65 6.90 8.02
CA PRO A 96 -16.82 5.74 8.26
C PRO A 96 -16.63 4.94 6.96
N LYS A 97 -15.40 4.51 6.73
CA LYS A 97 -14.98 3.65 5.62
C LYS A 97 -13.97 2.64 6.13
N LEU A 98 -13.72 1.61 5.34
CA LEU A 98 -12.60 0.70 5.54
C LEU A 98 -11.61 0.85 4.40
N ARG A 99 -10.34 0.86 4.76
CA ARG A 99 -9.21 0.71 3.84
C ARG A 99 -8.74 -0.73 3.92
N ILE A 100 -8.82 -1.41 2.79
CA ILE A 100 -8.31 -2.77 2.61
C ILE A 100 -7.03 -2.68 1.80
N GLU A 101 -6.00 -3.40 2.21
CA GLU A 101 -4.73 -3.52 1.51
C GLU A 101 -4.39 -4.98 1.31
N ILE A 102 -4.10 -5.35 0.07
CA ILE A 102 -3.63 -6.68 -0.30
C ILE A 102 -2.40 -6.54 -1.21
N ALA A 103 -1.38 -7.35 -0.94
CA ALA A 103 -0.23 -7.52 -1.82
C ALA A 103 -0.44 -8.79 -2.65
N VAL A 104 -0.33 -8.69 -3.97
CA VAL A 104 -0.57 -9.80 -4.89
C VAL A 104 0.44 -9.78 -6.03
N ALA A 105 0.66 -10.94 -6.65
CA ALA A 105 1.40 -11.02 -7.90
C ALA A 105 0.67 -10.26 -9.02
N SER A 106 1.43 -9.70 -9.97
CA SER A 106 0.86 -8.82 -11.01
C SER A 106 -0.21 -9.47 -11.88
N ASP A 107 -0.08 -10.76 -12.13
CA ASP A 107 -1.04 -11.55 -12.91
C ASP A 107 -2.38 -11.70 -12.20
N LEU A 108 -2.39 -11.68 -10.87
CA LEU A 108 -3.60 -11.76 -10.05
C LEU A 108 -4.26 -10.40 -9.80
N ALA A 109 -3.53 -9.29 -10.01
CA ALA A 109 -3.98 -7.96 -9.61
C ALA A 109 -5.28 -7.53 -10.28
N ASP A 110 -5.41 -7.70 -11.59
CA ASP A 110 -6.61 -7.31 -12.33
C ASP A 110 -7.83 -8.13 -11.90
N ARG A 111 -7.63 -9.42 -11.62
CA ARG A 111 -8.68 -10.29 -11.09
C ARG A 111 -9.10 -9.87 -9.69
N ALA A 112 -8.15 -9.52 -8.82
CA ALA A 112 -8.42 -9.02 -7.49
C ALA A 112 -9.23 -7.70 -7.54
N VAL A 113 -8.86 -6.77 -8.41
CA VAL A 113 -9.60 -5.51 -8.62
C VAL A 113 -11.03 -5.79 -9.05
N SER A 114 -11.24 -6.67 -10.04
CA SER A 114 -12.58 -7.01 -10.55
C SER A 114 -13.46 -7.65 -9.48
N VAL A 115 -12.86 -8.53 -8.65
CA VAL A 115 -13.55 -9.19 -7.54
C VAL A 115 -13.93 -8.19 -6.45
N ILE A 116 -13.03 -7.29 -6.07
CA ILE A 116 -13.32 -6.23 -5.09
C ILE A 116 -14.43 -5.31 -5.62
N GLU A 117 -14.34 -4.88 -6.88
CA GLU A 117 -15.35 -4.02 -7.50
C GLU A 117 -16.73 -4.66 -7.45
N SER A 118 -16.87 -5.90 -7.92
CA SER A 118 -18.15 -6.59 -7.97
C SER A 118 -18.76 -6.81 -6.59
N SER A 119 -17.95 -7.16 -5.59
CA SER A 119 -18.39 -7.44 -4.21
C SER A 119 -18.71 -6.17 -3.43
N ALA A 120 -17.92 -5.10 -3.61
CA ALA A 120 -18.11 -3.85 -2.87
C ALA A 120 -19.19 -2.93 -3.48
N ARG A 121 -19.53 -3.13 -4.74
CA ARG A 121 -20.44 -2.27 -5.50
C ARG A 121 -21.85 -2.32 -4.95
N THR A 122 -22.42 -1.16 -4.66
CA THR A 122 -23.85 -0.98 -4.34
C THR A 122 -24.58 -0.12 -5.38
N GLY A 123 -23.86 0.53 -6.29
CA GLY A 123 -24.39 1.49 -7.24
C GLY A 123 -24.71 2.86 -6.64
N GLN A 124 -24.42 3.05 -5.37
CA GLN A 124 -24.71 4.30 -4.66
C GLN A 124 -23.45 5.17 -4.55
N ILE A 125 -23.65 6.48 -4.47
CA ILE A 125 -22.56 7.41 -4.16
C ILE A 125 -21.87 6.95 -2.87
N GLY A 126 -20.54 6.95 -2.88
CA GLY A 126 -19.74 6.55 -1.73
C GLY A 126 -19.33 5.09 -1.70
N ASP A 127 -19.50 4.33 -2.76
CA ASP A 127 -18.97 2.94 -2.87
C ASP A 127 -17.46 2.84 -2.66
N GLY A 128 -16.73 3.92 -2.95
CA GLY A 128 -15.30 3.99 -2.69
C GLY A 128 -14.46 4.02 -3.96
N LYS A 129 -13.18 3.62 -3.81
CA LYS A 129 -12.19 3.60 -4.90
C LYS A 129 -11.17 2.49 -4.67
N ILE A 130 -10.61 2.01 -5.76
CA ILE A 130 -9.51 1.05 -5.75
C ILE A 130 -8.29 1.72 -6.38
N PHE A 131 -7.13 1.54 -5.77
CA PHE A 131 -5.84 2.01 -6.23
C PHE A 131 -4.91 0.81 -6.39
N VAL A 132 -4.12 0.79 -7.46
CA VAL A 132 -3.13 -0.25 -7.69
C VAL A 132 -1.78 0.42 -7.88
N THR A 133 -0.80 0.01 -7.07
CA THR A 133 0.56 0.53 -7.13
C THR A 133 1.57 -0.61 -7.23
N PRO A 134 2.70 -0.45 -7.90
CA PRO A 134 3.76 -1.46 -7.88
C PRO A 134 4.38 -1.57 -6.48
N ILE A 135 4.82 -2.77 -6.12
CA ILE A 135 5.65 -3.04 -4.96
C ILE A 135 7.03 -3.41 -5.48
N ASP A 136 8.06 -2.68 -5.06
CA ASP A 136 9.43 -2.93 -5.47
C ASP A 136 10.04 -4.11 -4.72
N HIS A 137 9.62 -4.32 -3.46
CA HIS A 137 10.15 -5.37 -2.59
C HIS A 137 9.17 -5.72 -1.49
N ALA A 138 9.08 -7.01 -1.18
CA ALA A 138 8.38 -7.55 -0.03
C ALA A 138 9.30 -8.50 0.75
N LEU A 139 9.15 -8.57 2.08
CA LEU A 139 9.88 -9.49 2.93
C LEU A 139 8.96 -10.00 4.03
N ARG A 140 8.85 -11.31 4.14
CA ARG A 140 8.10 -11.96 5.21
C ARG A 140 8.95 -12.01 6.47
N ILE A 141 8.57 -11.26 7.50
CA ILE A 141 9.37 -11.06 8.73
C ILE A 141 9.70 -12.39 9.41
N ARG A 142 8.76 -13.34 9.45
CA ARG A 142 8.93 -14.60 10.17
C ARG A 142 9.95 -15.54 9.53
N THR A 143 9.98 -15.62 8.20
CA THR A 143 10.77 -16.62 7.46
C THR A 143 11.94 -16.01 6.69
N GLY A 144 11.93 -14.69 6.45
CA GLY A 144 12.93 -14.01 5.63
C GLY A 144 12.75 -14.23 4.13
N GLU A 145 11.66 -14.85 3.69
CA GLU A 145 11.29 -14.98 2.27
C GLU A 145 11.06 -13.60 1.66
N THR A 146 11.43 -13.46 0.39
CA THR A 146 11.38 -12.17 -0.31
C THR A 146 10.49 -12.22 -1.55
N ASP A 147 9.97 -11.06 -1.91
CA ASP A 147 9.21 -10.80 -3.14
C ASP A 147 8.01 -11.75 -3.30
N SER A 148 7.88 -12.46 -4.43
CA SER A 148 6.74 -13.37 -4.69
C SER A 148 6.60 -14.49 -3.66
N ASP A 149 7.71 -14.96 -3.09
CA ASP A 149 7.68 -16.02 -2.07
C ASP A 149 7.20 -15.50 -0.71
N ALA A 150 7.22 -14.17 -0.53
CA ALA A 150 6.73 -13.50 0.66
C ALA A 150 5.21 -13.21 0.64
N LEU A 151 4.50 -13.44 -0.47
CA LEU A 151 3.06 -13.17 -0.62
C LEU A 151 2.18 -14.31 -0.10
#